data_6fa56e9a781caa3b38ce5cfbefb7f724
#
_entry.id   6fa56e9a781caa3b38ce5cfbefb7f724
#
_cell.length_a   1.000
_cell.length_b   1.000
_cell.length_c   1.000
_cell.angle_alpha   90.00
_cell.angle_beta   90.00
_cell.angle_gamma   90.00
#
_symmetry.space_group_name_H-M   'P 1'
#
loop_
_entity.id
_entity.type
_entity.pdbx_description
1 polymer ?
#
loop_
_entity_poly.entity_id
_entity_poly.type
_entity_poly.pdbx_seq_one_letter_code
_entity_poly.pdbx_strand_id
1 'polypeptide(L)'
;MSELLSAIKQVCDEKKIEYDLVISAIESSLAAAYRKDYGNKLQNIKVKFNPETGKSKIHDVKIVVEDLTEEEQREIDEIEEKKKAGLEKGESERKNFKKEEFRKEEGPESEEETERKFNPKTDIQLKDALLIKKDAKIGEEIVFDLEEPEGYGRMAAQTAKQVIIQKIREIEKETIFNEFKDQEGEVINGVIQRVEGRLVFIDLDKSIGILPMDEQIPGERYNVGGRIKVYIKEVRSGIRGAEIILSRKSEEIVKKIFTMEIPELANGLVEIKAVAREAGSRSKIAIYTDSENIDPVGSCVGQRGIRIQTIINELGGEKVDIIEYNDDPAKFISNALAPAKIMGIDIDEQNKKAIVKVSEDKLSLAIGKSGQNVRLAARLTGWKIDIISSGQEAEIIKFEEVANDADSIEIEKIDIDNSSKSSELVAEVEKTKEEKVKKTRKKEEKKLEEKKGEKKVKKTSKK
;
A
#
# COMPACT_ATOMS: atom_id res chain seq x y z
N MET A 1 34.87 5.96 -32.67
CA MET A 1 33.70 6.19 -31.82
C MET A 1 34.22 6.66 -30.46
N SER A 2 33.63 7.69 -29.87
CA SER A 2 34.05 8.12 -28.52
C SER A 2 33.72 7.03 -27.49
N GLU A 3 34.57 6.86 -26.49
CA GLU A 3 34.31 5.90 -25.38
C GLU A 3 32.92 6.10 -24.78
N LEU A 4 32.45 7.36 -24.73
CA LEU A 4 31.12 7.71 -24.21
C LEU A 4 30.00 7.15 -25.08
N LEU A 5 30.08 7.26 -26.41
CA LEU A 5 29.07 6.72 -27.33
C LEU A 5 28.96 5.19 -27.21
N SER A 6 30.11 4.53 -27.12
CA SER A 6 30.16 3.06 -26.97
C SER A 6 29.54 2.64 -25.63
N ALA A 7 29.82 3.36 -24.55
CA ALA A 7 29.24 3.11 -23.24
C ALA A 7 27.71 3.35 -23.21
N ILE A 8 27.22 4.43 -23.81
CA ILE A 8 25.78 4.70 -23.93
C ILE A 8 25.09 3.59 -24.71
N LYS A 9 25.60 3.21 -25.87
CA LYS A 9 25.03 2.13 -26.70
C LYS A 9 25.01 0.80 -25.94
N GLN A 10 26.11 0.42 -25.31
CA GLN A 10 26.20 -0.82 -24.55
C GLN A 10 25.14 -0.84 -23.42
N VAL A 11 25.00 0.24 -22.71
CA VAL A 11 23.97 0.35 -21.63
C VAL A 11 22.55 0.28 -22.21
N CYS A 12 22.28 0.96 -23.34
CA CYS A 12 20.99 0.89 -24.02
C CYS A 12 20.65 -0.53 -24.46
N ASP A 13 21.62 -1.25 -25.05
CA ASP A 13 21.44 -2.63 -25.52
C ASP A 13 21.24 -3.60 -24.33
N GLU A 14 22.08 -3.51 -23.29
CA GLU A 14 21.99 -4.38 -22.11
C GLU A 14 20.67 -4.19 -21.32
N LYS A 15 20.18 -2.95 -21.21
CA LYS A 15 19.00 -2.59 -20.43
C LYS A 15 17.72 -2.40 -21.26
N LYS A 16 17.80 -2.59 -22.60
CA LYS A 16 16.70 -2.39 -23.56
C LYS A 16 16.06 -0.99 -23.48
N ILE A 17 16.89 0.04 -23.34
CA ILE A 17 16.49 1.43 -23.27
C ILE A 17 16.56 2.05 -24.65
N GLU A 18 15.57 2.87 -25.01
CA GLU A 18 15.64 3.66 -26.24
C GLU A 18 16.75 4.72 -26.13
N TYR A 19 17.64 4.70 -27.13
CA TYR A 19 18.79 5.60 -27.18
C TYR A 19 18.39 7.08 -27.13
N ASP A 20 17.31 7.44 -27.83
CA ASP A 20 16.84 8.83 -27.92
C ASP A 20 16.33 9.36 -26.58
N LEU A 21 15.75 8.50 -25.73
CA LEU A 21 15.34 8.87 -24.38
C LEU A 21 16.54 9.22 -23.50
N VAL A 22 17.63 8.48 -23.62
CA VAL A 22 18.85 8.78 -22.85
C VAL A 22 19.48 10.09 -23.30
N ILE A 23 19.54 10.33 -24.62
CA ILE A 23 20.07 11.57 -25.18
C ILE A 23 19.23 12.78 -24.74
N SER A 24 17.91 12.70 -24.87
CA SER A 24 17.01 13.79 -24.42
C SER A 24 17.12 14.09 -22.93
N ALA A 25 17.31 13.07 -22.08
CA ALA A 25 17.54 13.24 -20.65
C ALA A 25 18.89 13.93 -20.37
N ILE A 26 19.95 13.59 -21.12
CA ILE A 26 21.25 14.26 -21.04
C ILE A 26 21.11 15.73 -21.44
N GLU A 27 20.48 16.00 -22.57
CA GLU A 27 20.25 17.36 -23.09
C GLU A 27 19.48 18.24 -22.09
N SER A 28 18.39 17.71 -21.54
CA SER A 28 17.58 18.39 -20.52
C SER A 28 18.37 18.70 -19.25
N SER A 29 19.20 17.77 -18.79
CA SER A 29 20.04 17.96 -17.60
C SER A 29 21.18 18.92 -17.83
N LEU A 30 21.78 18.91 -19.02
CA LEU A 30 22.78 19.88 -19.43
C LEU A 30 22.19 21.29 -19.52
N ALA A 31 21.00 21.45 -20.04
CA ALA A 31 20.26 22.70 -20.05
C ALA A 31 19.97 23.20 -18.63
N ALA A 32 19.60 22.33 -17.72
CA ALA A 32 19.37 22.67 -16.32
C ALA A 32 20.66 23.07 -15.60
N ALA A 33 21.77 22.35 -15.84
CA ALA A 33 23.09 22.68 -15.30
C ALA A 33 23.60 24.03 -15.81
N TYR A 34 23.47 24.29 -17.12
CA TYR A 34 23.83 25.56 -17.72
C TYR A 34 23.06 26.74 -17.10
N ARG A 35 21.73 26.60 -16.96
CA ARG A 35 20.89 27.63 -16.29
C ARG A 35 21.32 27.91 -14.87
N LYS A 36 21.79 26.90 -14.13
CA LYS A 36 22.22 27.04 -12.75
C LYS A 36 23.57 27.74 -12.61
N ASP A 37 24.53 27.38 -13.45
CA ASP A 37 25.94 27.79 -13.28
C ASP A 37 26.32 29.02 -14.11
N TYR A 38 25.74 29.17 -15.30
CA TYR A 38 26.07 30.23 -16.27
C TYR A 38 24.90 31.11 -16.66
N GLY A 39 23.69 30.58 -16.56
CA GLY A 39 22.49 31.27 -17.02
C GLY A 39 21.61 31.77 -15.87
N ASN A 40 20.35 32.00 -16.22
CA ASN A 40 19.30 32.36 -15.27
C ASN A 40 18.25 31.25 -15.19
N LYS A 41 17.68 31.04 -14.00
CA LYS A 41 16.67 29.98 -13.76
C LYS A 41 15.45 30.09 -14.67
N LEU A 42 15.13 31.28 -15.14
CA LEU A 42 13.97 31.55 -16.00
C LEU A 42 14.26 31.47 -17.51
N GLN A 43 15.52 31.27 -17.93
CA GLN A 43 15.86 31.15 -19.35
C GLN A 43 15.42 29.80 -19.93
N ASN A 44 14.94 29.81 -21.15
CA ASN A 44 14.56 28.60 -21.89
C ASN A 44 15.77 28.08 -22.70
N ILE A 45 16.71 27.46 -21.98
CA ILE A 45 17.92 26.89 -22.60
C ILE A 45 17.60 25.52 -23.16
N LYS A 46 17.87 25.30 -24.45
CA LYS A 46 17.90 23.98 -25.11
C LYS A 46 19.35 23.64 -25.45
N VAL A 47 19.77 22.43 -25.11
CA VAL A 47 21.11 21.94 -25.42
C VAL A 47 20.99 20.77 -26.38
N LYS A 48 21.76 20.79 -27.47
CA LYS A 48 21.93 19.64 -28.37
C LYS A 48 23.28 19.00 -28.10
N PHE A 49 23.26 17.76 -27.64
CA PHE A 49 24.43 16.99 -27.29
C PHE A 49 24.85 16.07 -28.46
N ASN A 50 26.10 16.16 -28.87
CA ASN A 50 26.67 15.23 -29.86
C ASN A 50 27.48 14.14 -29.14
N PRO A 51 26.98 12.88 -29.05
CA PRO A 51 27.66 11.81 -28.33
C PRO A 51 28.94 11.32 -29.04
N GLU A 52 29.13 11.60 -30.31
CA GLU A 52 30.33 11.23 -31.04
C GLU A 52 31.53 12.10 -30.69
N THR A 53 31.30 13.40 -30.58
CA THR A 53 32.35 14.39 -30.31
C THR A 53 32.42 14.77 -28.82
N GLY A 54 31.39 14.44 -28.03
CA GLY A 54 31.26 14.88 -26.64
C GLY A 54 31.00 16.38 -26.49
N LYS A 55 30.73 17.11 -27.58
CA LYS A 55 30.45 18.54 -27.62
C LYS A 55 28.96 18.80 -27.57
N SER A 56 28.59 19.90 -26.95
CA SER A 56 27.19 20.36 -26.88
C SER A 56 27.05 21.72 -27.52
N LYS A 57 25.97 21.94 -28.26
CA LYS A 57 25.56 23.27 -28.70
C LYS A 57 24.46 23.77 -27.80
N ILE A 58 24.63 25.01 -27.32
CA ILE A 58 23.72 25.61 -26.36
C ILE A 58 22.89 26.69 -27.09
N HIS A 59 21.60 26.62 -26.94
CA HIS A 59 20.67 27.53 -27.57
C HIS A 59 19.78 28.17 -26.49
N ASP A 60 19.64 29.49 -26.54
CA ASP A 60 18.59 30.20 -25.80
C ASP A 60 17.39 30.36 -26.72
N VAL A 61 16.25 29.84 -26.32
CA VAL A 61 15.04 29.80 -27.12
C VAL A 61 14.05 30.79 -26.54
N LYS A 62 13.71 31.82 -27.34
CA LYS A 62 12.71 32.83 -26.95
C LYS A 62 11.46 32.70 -27.81
N ILE A 63 10.30 32.90 -27.19
CA ILE A 63 9.02 32.85 -27.87
C ILE A 63 8.64 34.29 -28.30
N VAL A 64 8.24 34.42 -29.56
CA VAL A 64 7.76 35.71 -30.08
C VAL A 64 6.38 36.00 -29.51
N VAL A 65 6.25 37.13 -28.84
CA VAL A 65 5.01 37.65 -28.29
C VAL A 65 4.62 38.98 -28.94
N GLU A 66 3.37 39.40 -28.76
CA GLU A 66 2.91 40.70 -29.24
C GLU A 66 3.74 41.85 -28.65
N ASP A 67 3.81 42.96 -29.39
CA ASP A 67 4.53 44.13 -28.92
C ASP A 67 3.82 44.72 -27.68
N LEU A 68 4.60 44.97 -26.64
CA LEU A 68 4.11 45.61 -25.42
C LEU A 68 3.64 47.05 -25.68
N THR A 69 2.61 47.44 -24.96
CA THR A 69 2.18 48.83 -24.91
C THR A 69 3.21 49.70 -24.18
N GLU A 70 3.23 51.02 -24.46
CA GLU A 70 4.19 51.93 -23.79
C GLU A 70 4.04 51.94 -22.25
N GLU A 71 2.84 51.62 -21.74
CA GLU A 71 2.59 51.54 -20.29
C GLU A 71 3.20 50.29 -19.68
N GLU A 72 3.03 49.14 -20.31
CA GLU A 72 3.59 47.87 -19.89
C GLU A 72 5.13 47.87 -19.95
N GLN A 73 5.72 48.51 -20.97
CA GLN A 73 7.16 48.70 -21.09
C GLN A 73 7.73 49.49 -19.91
N ARG A 74 7.06 50.57 -19.50
CA ARG A 74 7.48 51.37 -18.33
C ARG A 74 7.39 50.60 -17.02
N GLU A 75 6.38 49.77 -16.84
CA GLU A 75 6.28 48.92 -15.65
C GLU A 75 7.42 47.92 -15.56
N ILE A 76 7.83 47.32 -16.69
CA ILE A 76 8.92 46.36 -16.75
C ILE A 76 10.25 47.08 -16.44
N ASP A 77 10.51 48.24 -17.05
CA ASP A 77 11.72 49.03 -16.83
C ASP A 77 11.82 49.47 -15.36
N GLU A 78 10.71 49.88 -14.73
CA GLU A 78 10.70 50.21 -13.29
C GLU A 78 10.97 48.96 -12.38
N ILE A 79 10.48 47.76 -12.74
CA ILE A 79 10.75 46.57 -12.02
C ILE A 79 12.22 46.15 -12.16
N GLU A 80 12.83 46.31 -13.33
CA GLU A 80 14.24 46.03 -13.55
C GLU A 80 15.14 47.01 -12.82
N GLU A 81 14.81 48.28 -12.81
CA GLU A 81 15.54 49.31 -12.05
C GLU A 81 15.47 49.04 -10.54
N LYS A 82 14.31 48.69 -10.02
CA LYS A 82 14.12 48.30 -8.62
C LYS A 82 14.92 47.04 -8.26
N LYS A 83 15.03 46.07 -9.18
CA LYS A 83 15.87 44.86 -9.00
C LYS A 83 17.37 45.19 -9.05
N LYS A 84 17.81 46.07 -9.93
CA LYS A 84 19.22 46.53 -9.98
C LYS A 84 19.59 47.33 -8.74
N ALA A 85 18.74 48.25 -8.28
CA ALA A 85 18.96 49.03 -7.05
C ALA A 85 18.93 48.19 -5.76
N GLY A 86 18.15 47.07 -5.74
CA GLY A 86 18.11 46.10 -4.64
C GLY A 86 19.36 45.20 -4.54
N LEU A 87 20.13 45.05 -5.61
CA LEU A 87 21.38 44.30 -5.64
C LEU A 87 22.56 45.05 -5.00
N GLU A 88 22.50 46.39 -4.91
CA GLU A 88 23.50 47.20 -4.27
C GLU A 88 23.34 47.36 -2.74
N LYS A 89 22.17 47.01 -2.17
CA LYS A 89 21.92 47.02 -0.73
C LYS A 89 22.03 45.61 -0.14
N GLY A 90 23.09 45.41 0.56
CA GLY A 90 23.65 44.25 1.20
C GLY A 90 22.76 43.14 1.76
N GLU A 91 23.36 42.00 1.87
CA GLU A 91 23.03 40.62 2.26
C GLU A 91 22.06 40.38 3.46
N SER A 92 21.67 41.39 4.22
CA SER A 92 20.84 41.20 5.43
C SER A 92 19.31 41.13 5.18
N GLU A 93 18.82 41.62 4.03
CA GLU A 93 17.38 41.59 3.68
C GLU A 93 16.94 40.35 2.86
N ARG A 94 17.91 39.57 2.37
CA ARG A 94 17.63 38.36 1.54
C ARG A 94 16.85 37.27 2.25
N LYS A 95 16.80 37.25 3.58
CA LYS A 95 16.08 36.21 4.35
C LYS A 95 14.57 36.44 4.46
N ASN A 96 14.11 37.67 4.37
CA ASN A 96 12.69 37.99 4.51
C ASN A 96 11.94 37.93 3.17
N PHE A 97 12.57 38.30 2.05
CA PHE A 97 11.96 38.27 0.73
C PHE A 97 11.71 36.82 0.22
N LYS A 98 12.60 35.86 0.53
CA LYS A 98 12.42 34.45 0.18
C LYS A 98 11.23 33.77 0.87
N LYS A 99 10.69 34.35 1.94
CA LYS A 99 9.58 33.76 2.70
C LYS A 99 8.19 34.18 2.17
N GLU A 100 8.11 35.26 1.42
CA GLU A 100 6.86 35.74 0.83
C GLU A 100 6.63 35.22 -0.59
N GLU A 101 7.68 35.02 -1.39
CA GLU A 101 7.55 34.40 -2.72
C GLU A 101 7.13 32.90 -2.65
N PHE A 102 7.57 32.16 -1.61
CA PHE A 102 7.19 30.75 -1.43
C PHE A 102 5.77 30.50 -0.91
N ARG A 103 5.04 31.56 -0.53
CA ARG A 103 3.64 31.45 -0.04
C ARG A 103 2.57 31.72 -1.10
N LYS A 104 2.95 32.07 -2.32
CA LYS A 104 1.98 32.39 -3.41
C LYS A 104 1.83 31.32 -4.48
N GLU A 105 2.53 30.17 -4.38
CA GLU A 105 2.53 29.13 -5.42
C GLU A 105 1.73 27.85 -5.08
N GLU A 106 0.97 27.83 -3.98
CA GLU A 106 0.05 26.70 -3.70
C GLU A 106 -1.38 27.22 -3.51
N GLY A 107 -2.04 27.53 -4.62
CA GLY A 107 -3.50 27.69 -4.72
C GLY A 107 -4.03 26.85 -5.87
N PRO A 108 -5.27 26.31 -5.79
CA PRO A 108 -5.80 25.40 -6.80
C PRO A 108 -5.93 26.09 -8.15
N GLU A 109 -5.53 25.39 -9.20
CA GLU A 109 -5.69 25.74 -10.61
C GLU A 109 -7.14 26.05 -10.89
N SER A 110 -7.48 27.34 -10.96
CA SER A 110 -8.65 27.81 -11.68
C SER A 110 -8.21 28.06 -13.12
N GLU A 111 -8.80 27.33 -14.05
CA GLU A 111 -8.74 27.58 -15.50
C GLU A 111 -9.41 28.94 -15.83
N GLU A 112 -8.74 30.03 -15.49
CA GLU A 112 -8.99 31.32 -16.10
C GLU A 112 -7.73 31.66 -16.88
N GLU A 113 -7.88 31.94 -18.17
CA GLU A 113 -6.85 32.47 -19.07
C GLU A 113 -6.28 33.77 -18.47
N THR A 114 -5.35 33.63 -17.53
CA THR A 114 -4.56 34.77 -17.05
C THR A 114 -3.57 35.10 -18.15
N GLU A 115 -3.73 36.27 -18.75
CA GLU A 115 -2.82 36.88 -19.73
C GLU A 115 -1.37 36.68 -19.26
N ARG A 116 -0.60 35.92 -20.06
CA ARG A 116 0.77 35.56 -19.75
C ARG A 116 1.62 36.84 -19.73
N LYS A 117 2.04 37.29 -18.57
CA LYS A 117 2.90 38.48 -18.44
C LYS A 117 4.22 38.28 -19.17
N PHE A 118 4.63 39.26 -19.94
CA PHE A 118 5.89 39.28 -20.68
C PHE A 118 7.09 39.09 -19.77
N ASN A 119 7.98 38.20 -20.15
CA ASN A 119 9.23 37.96 -19.45
C ASN A 119 10.41 38.11 -20.44
N PRO A 120 11.23 39.16 -20.32
CA PRO A 120 12.31 39.47 -21.29
C PRO A 120 13.36 38.35 -21.41
N LYS A 121 13.33 37.35 -20.49
CA LYS A 121 14.26 36.21 -20.51
C LYS A 121 13.74 35.02 -21.33
N THR A 122 12.42 34.88 -21.48
CA THR A 122 11.78 33.79 -22.23
C THR A 122 11.09 34.26 -23.46
N ASP A 123 10.78 35.56 -23.53
CA ASP A 123 9.95 36.14 -24.58
C ASP A 123 10.73 37.22 -25.35
N ILE A 124 10.38 37.43 -26.60
CA ILE A 124 10.92 38.48 -27.47
C ILE A 124 9.75 39.18 -28.16
N GLN A 125 9.79 40.50 -28.21
CA GLN A 125 8.74 41.31 -28.90
C GLN A 125 8.81 41.09 -30.41
N LEU A 126 7.66 41.20 -31.08
CA LEU A 126 7.56 40.99 -32.53
C LEU A 126 8.47 41.93 -33.31
N LYS A 127 8.62 43.20 -32.88
CA LYS A 127 9.54 44.17 -33.48
C LYS A 127 10.97 43.70 -33.50
N ASP A 128 11.45 43.22 -32.39
CA ASP A 128 12.84 42.73 -32.25
C ASP A 128 13.03 41.38 -32.97
N ALA A 129 12.00 40.55 -32.97
CA ALA A 129 11.98 39.27 -33.69
C ALA A 129 12.11 39.47 -35.22
N LEU A 130 11.41 40.48 -35.77
CA LEU A 130 11.47 40.82 -37.19
C LEU A 130 12.83 41.37 -37.66
N LEU A 131 13.64 41.94 -36.74
CA LEU A 131 15.03 42.36 -37.04
C LEU A 131 15.95 41.15 -37.25
N ILE A 132 15.64 40.04 -36.64
CA ILE A 132 16.41 38.80 -36.67
C ILE A 132 15.93 37.89 -37.83
N LYS A 133 14.59 37.72 -37.92
CA LYS A 133 13.93 36.89 -38.93
C LYS A 133 12.76 37.62 -39.55
N LYS A 134 12.87 37.99 -40.86
CA LYS A 134 11.93 38.81 -41.58
C LYS A 134 10.47 38.30 -41.63
N ASP A 135 10.28 36.98 -41.42
CA ASP A 135 8.97 36.31 -41.48
C ASP A 135 8.53 35.80 -40.10
N ALA A 136 9.02 36.36 -38.99
CA ALA A 136 8.69 35.92 -37.63
C ALA A 136 7.19 36.15 -37.35
N LYS A 137 6.56 35.11 -36.75
CA LYS A 137 5.12 35.15 -36.36
C LYS A 137 5.02 35.01 -34.82
N ILE A 138 3.94 35.58 -34.30
CA ILE A 138 3.61 35.44 -32.88
C ILE A 138 3.46 33.95 -32.51
N GLY A 139 4.10 33.54 -31.42
CA GLY A 139 4.18 32.14 -30.96
C GLY A 139 5.31 31.33 -31.57
N GLU A 140 6.10 31.89 -32.50
CA GLU A 140 7.26 31.21 -33.08
C GLU A 140 8.44 31.23 -32.11
N GLU A 141 9.24 30.14 -32.06
CA GLU A 141 10.47 30.04 -31.28
C GLU A 141 11.65 30.61 -32.07
N ILE A 142 12.36 31.59 -31.55
CA ILE A 142 13.63 32.10 -32.09
C ILE A 142 14.78 31.52 -31.27
N VAL A 143 15.74 30.93 -31.95
CA VAL A 143 16.87 30.24 -31.37
C VAL A 143 18.12 31.15 -31.47
N PHE A 144 18.75 31.42 -30.34
CA PHE A 144 20.00 32.14 -30.24
C PHE A 144 21.12 31.17 -29.88
N ASP A 145 22.17 31.14 -30.68
CA ASP A 145 23.34 30.32 -30.38
C ASP A 145 24.16 31.01 -29.27
N LEU A 146 24.45 30.27 -28.21
CA LEU A 146 25.30 30.74 -27.10
C LEU A 146 26.69 30.10 -27.23
N GLU A 147 27.74 30.88 -26.90
CA GLU A 147 29.11 30.37 -26.88
C GLU A 147 29.28 29.41 -25.67
N GLU A 148 30.08 28.35 -25.87
CA GLU A 148 30.42 27.43 -24.78
C GLU A 148 31.37 28.12 -23.78
N PRO A 149 30.98 28.22 -22.47
CA PRO A 149 31.86 28.78 -21.45
C PRO A 149 33.12 27.92 -21.21
N GLU A 150 34.23 28.51 -20.80
CA GLU A 150 35.42 27.76 -20.41
C GLU A 150 35.09 26.76 -19.28
N GLY A 151 35.48 25.49 -19.46
CA GLY A 151 35.20 24.41 -18.49
C GLY A 151 33.86 23.68 -18.64
N TYR A 152 32.96 24.19 -19.49
CA TYR A 152 31.65 23.57 -19.72
C TYR A 152 31.75 22.11 -20.19
N GLY A 153 32.70 21.76 -21.06
CA GLY A 153 32.88 20.39 -21.55
C GLY A 153 33.14 19.34 -20.44
N ARG A 154 33.90 19.74 -19.38
CA ARG A 154 34.10 18.82 -18.22
C ARG A 154 32.84 18.66 -17.40
N MET A 155 32.12 19.74 -17.16
CA MET A 155 30.85 19.73 -16.45
C MET A 155 29.81 18.90 -17.25
N ALA A 156 29.74 19.10 -18.57
CA ALA A 156 28.86 18.37 -19.45
C ALA A 156 29.10 16.84 -19.39
N ALA A 157 30.38 16.42 -19.42
CA ALA A 157 30.73 15.00 -19.31
C ALA A 157 30.37 14.40 -17.96
N GLN A 158 30.56 15.14 -16.85
CA GLN A 158 30.16 14.69 -15.51
C GLN A 158 28.64 14.61 -15.36
N THR A 159 27.93 15.63 -15.85
CA THR A 159 26.45 15.66 -15.82
C THR A 159 25.88 14.53 -16.66
N ALA A 160 26.38 14.31 -17.88
CA ALA A 160 25.96 13.20 -18.73
C ALA A 160 26.14 11.84 -18.04
N LYS A 161 27.31 11.60 -17.42
CA LYS A 161 27.55 10.38 -16.63
C LYS A 161 26.54 10.22 -15.49
N GLN A 162 26.26 11.28 -14.76
CA GLN A 162 25.34 11.25 -13.62
C GLN A 162 23.91 10.97 -14.09
N VAL A 163 23.46 11.60 -15.19
CA VAL A 163 22.14 11.40 -15.78
C VAL A 163 21.97 9.97 -16.28
N ILE A 164 22.98 9.43 -16.97
CA ILE A 164 22.96 8.04 -17.41
C ILE A 164 22.78 7.09 -16.23
N ILE A 165 23.56 7.26 -15.16
CA ILE A 165 23.45 6.45 -13.95
C ILE A 165 22.05 6.60 -13.30
N GLN A 166 21.52 7.82 -13.28
CA GLN A 166 20.18 8.07 -12.73
C GLN A 166 19.13 7.38 -13.60
N LYS A 167 19.21 7.49 -14.92
CA LYS A 167 18.24 6.88 -15.84
C LYS A 167 18.25 5.36 -15.77
N ILE A 168 19.44 4.77 -15.69
CA ILE A 168 19.58 3.32 -15.46
C ILE A 168 18.86 2.91 -14.18
N ARG A 169 19.09 3.62 -13.07
CA ARG A 169 18.42 3.33 -11.79
C ARG A 169 16.90 3.50 -11.85
N GLU A 170 16.40 4.47 -12.59
CA GLU A 170 14.96 4.67 -12.79
C GLU A 170 14.34 3.47 -13.51
N ILE A 171 14.96 3.00 -14.58
CA ILE A 171 14.49 1.86 -15.37
C ILE A 171 14.62 0.54 -14.59
N GLU A 172 15.72 0.36 -13.84
CA GLU A 172 15.86 -0.80 -12.95
C GLU A 172 14.74 -0.83 -11.91
N LYS A 173 14.39 0.32 -11.32
CA LYS A 173 13.26 0.43 -10.37
C LYS A 173 11.92 0.12 -11.02
N GLU A 174 11.70 0.63 -12.22
CA GLU A 174 10.46 0.39 -12.96
C GLU A 174 10.33 -1.08 -13.38
N THR A 175 11.43 -1.69 -13.84
CA THR A 175 11.47 -3.10 -14.19
C THR A 175 11.16 -3.98 -12.98
N ILE A 176 11.80 -3.70 -11.83
CA ILE A 176 11.54 -4.41 -10.57
C ILE A 176 10.09 -4.21 -10.13
N PHE A 177 9.57 -2.98 -10.22
CA PHE A 177 8.18 -2.69 -9.87
C PHE A 177 7.21 -3.51 -10.72
N ASN A 178 7.38 -3.51 -12.05
CA ASN A 178 6.50 -4.25 -12.96
C ASN A 178 6.59 -5.76 -12.71
N GLU A 179 7.79 -6.30 -12.54
CA GLU A 179 8.00 -7.73 -12.26
C GLU A 179 7.29 -8.19 -10.98
N PHE A 180 7.44 -7.43 -9.89
CA PHE A 180 6.75 -7.77 -8.63
C PHE A 180 5.27 -7.42 -8.64
N LYS A 181 4.84 -6.45 -9.46
CA LYS A 181 3.43 -6.14 -9.65
C LYS A 181 2.67 -7.29 -10.30
N ASP A 182 3.30 -7.94 -11.29
CA ASP A 182 2.76 -9.14 -11.93
C ASP A 182 2.71 -10.35 -10.97
N GLN A 183 3.56 -10.36 -9.93
CA GLN A 183 3.59 -11.39 -8.89
C GLN A 183 2.72 -11.04 -7.66
N GLU A 184 1.99 -9.93 -7.70
CA GLU A 184 1.07 -9.57 -6.62
C GLU A 184 0.00 -10.67 -6.46
N GLY A 185 -0.22 -11.11 -5.23
CA GLY A 185 -1.11 -12.24 -4.98
C GLY A 185 -0.42 -13.61 -5.01
N GLU A 186 0.88 -13.70 -5.23
CA GLU A 186 1.62 -14.96 -5.22
C GLU A 186 2.43 -15.13 -3.93
N VAL A 187 2.82 -16.40 -3.67
CA VAL A 187 3.70 -16.77 -2.57
C VAL A 187 5.10 -17.00 -3.09
N ILE A 188 6.07 -16.30 -2.52
CA ILE A 188 7.47 -16.39 -2.87
C ILE A 188 8.33 -16.81 -1.68
N ASN A 189 9.50 -17.38 -1.97
CA ASN A 189 10.51 -17.66 -0.97
C ASN A 189 11.39 -16.43 -0.77
N GLY A 190 11.67 -16.09 0.49
CA GLY A 190 12.60 -15.03 0.82
C GLY A 190 13.52 -15.43 1.96
N VAL A 191 14.56 -14.63 2.18
CA VAL A 191 15.50 -14.77 3.28
C VAL A 191 15.39 -13.57 4.20
N ILE A 192 15.23 -13.78 5.49
CA ILE A 192 15.17 -12.68 6.47
C ILE A 192 16.52 -11.97 6.52
N GLN A 193 16.58 -10.75 6.01
CA GLN A 193 17.80 -9.96 5.96
C GLN A 193 18.07 -9.25 7.29
N ARG A 194 17.05 -8.60 7.84
CA ARG A 194 17.15 -7.86 9.11
C ARG A 194 15.78 -7.65 9.74
N VAL A 195 15.78 -7.40 11.04
CA VAL A 195 14.60 -7.07 11.83
C VAL A 195 14.84 -5.72 12.50
N GLU A 196 14.03 -4.72 12.21
CA GLU A 196 14.13 -3.37 12.75
C GLU A 196 12.83 -2.99 13.47
N GLY A 197 12.85 -3.06 14.79
CA GLY A 197 11.69 -2.72 15.60
C GLY A 197 10.49 -3.61 15.29
N ARG A 198 9.51 -3.05 14.58
CA ARG A 198 8.25 -3.75 14.19
C ARG A 198 8.22 -4.20 12.74
N LEU A 199 9.29 -3.98 12.00
CA LEU A 199 9.39 -4.31 10.57
C LEU A 199 10.40 -5.44 10.38
N VAL A 200 10.06 -6.41 9.55
CA VAL A 200 10.97 -7.45 9.08
C VAL A 200 11.25 -7.21 7.60
N PHE A 201 12.53 -7.12 7.26
CA PHE A 201 13.00 -6.95 5.89
C PHE A 201 13.44 -8.32 5.35
N ILE A 202 12.83 -8.69 4.23
CA ILE A 202 13.00 -9.99 3.60
C ILE A 202 13.62 -9.78 2.22
N ASP A 203 14.74 -10.41 1.98
CA ASP A 203 15.41 -10.42 0.70
C ASP A 203 14.70 -11.39 -0.24
N LEU A 204 14.30 -10.87 -1.40
CA LEU A 204 13.56 -11.56 -2.44
C LEU A 204 14.41 -11.76 -3.72
N ASP A 205 15.72 -11.84 -3.57
CA ASP A 205 16.78 -11.91 -4.59
C ASP A 205 16.99 -10.59 -5.37
N LYS A 206 15.94 -10.02 -5.94
CA LYS A 206 16.01 -8.79 -6.76
C LYS A 206 15.66 -7.53 -6.02
N SER A 207 14.92 -7.65 -4.93
CA SER A 207 14.44 -6.54 -4.11
C SER A 207 14.23 -6.95 -2.67
N ILE A 208 13.99 -5.97 -1.81
CA ILE A 208 13.71 -6.20 -0.40
C ILE A 208 12.24 -5.95 -0.16
N GLY A 209 11.53 -6.98 0.34
CA GLY A 209 10.17 -6.87 0.80
C GLY A 209 10.08 -6.47 2.27
N ILE A 210 9.00 -5.81 2.63
CA ILE A 210 8.72 -5.35 3.99
C ILE A 210 7.54 -6.15 4.54
N LEU A 211 7.75 -6.79 5.68
CA LEU A 211 6.71 -7.47 6.44
C LEU A 211 6.38 -6.63 7.69
N PRO A 212 5.32 -5.81 7.65
CA PRO A 212 4.92 -4.98 8.78
C PRO A 212 4.33 -5.82 9.91
N MET A 213 4.32 -5.30 11.14
CA MET A 213 3.87 -6.02 12.33
C MET A 213 2.44 -6.55 12.21
N ASP A 214 1.56 -5.81 11.57
CA ASP A 214 0.14 -6.16 11.40
C ASP A 214 -0.05 -7.38 10.48
N GLU A 215 0.95 -7.67 9.65
CA GLU A 215 0.98 -8.80 8.71
C GLU A 215 1.87 -9.96 9.20
N GLN A 216 2.50 -9.82 10.36
CA GLN A 216 3.29 -10.88 11.01
C GLN A 216 2.39 -11.86 11.75
N ILE A 217 2.86 -13.10 11.90
CA ILE A 217 2.19 -14.11 12.73
C ILE A 217 2.55 -13.86 14.19
N PRO A 218 1.58 -13.72 15.10
CA PRO A 218 1.84 -13.58 16.52
C PRO A 218 2.64 -14.77 17.08
N GLY A 219 3.78 -14.49 17.71
CA GLY A 219 4.63 -15.54 18.31
C GLY A 219 5.61 -16.23 17.37
N GLU A 220 5.58 -15.97 16.07
CA GLU A 220 6.59 -16.44 15.12
C GLU A 220 7.91 -15.70 15.34
N ARG A 221 9.03 -16.44 15.29
CA ARG A 221 10.36 -15.85 15.46
C ARG A 221 11.04 -15.62 14.11
N TYR A 222 11.30 -14.37 13.80
CA TYR A 222 11.98 -13.96 12.56
C TYR A 222 13.49 -13.86 12.80
N ASN A 223 14.23 -14.94 12.54
CA ASN A 223 15.69 -14.99 12.72
C ASN A 223 16.38 -14.58 11.42
N VAL A 224 17.37 -13.70 11.52
CA VAL A 224 18.19 -13.26 10.36
C VAL A 224 18.87 -14.48 9.72
N GLY A 225 18.81 -14.56 8.38
CA GLY A 225 19.29 -15.69 7.59
C GLY A 225 18.28 -16.84 7.44
N GLY A 226 17.15 -16.80 8.14
CA GLY A 226 16.07 -17.78 8.00
C GLY A 226 15.36 -17.66 6.66
N ARG A 227 15.08 -18.81 6.03
CA ARG A 227 14.23 -18.88 4.84
C ARG A 227 12.76 -18.89 5.24
N ILE A 228 11.93 -18.16 4.51
CA ILE A 228 10.52 -18.02 4.84
C ILE A 228 9.70 -17.86 3.55
N LYS A 229 8.53 -18.50 3.49
CA LYS A 229 7.53 -18.23 2.43
C LYS A 229 6.67 -17.05 2.83
N VAL A 230 6.51 -16.10 1.92
CA VAL A 230 5.73 -14.89 2.15
C VAL A 230 4.80 -14.62 0.97
N TYR A 231 3.64 -14.06 1.28
CA TYR A 231 2.65 -13.64 0.30
C TYR A 231 2.88 -12.19 -0.06
N ILE A 232 2.92 -11.87 -1.36
CA ILE A 232 2.99 -10.49 -1.83
C ILE A 232 1.58 -9.91 -1.74
N LYS A 233 1.37 -9.05 -0.75
CA LYS A 233 0.06 -8.44 -0.51
C LYS A 233 -0.19 -7.28 -1.44
N GLU A 234 0.80 -6.42 -1.62
CA GLU A 234 0.69 -5.20 -2.41
C GLU A 234 2.08 -4.71 -2.83
N VAL A 235 2.17 -4.18 -4.04
CA VAL A 235 3.38 -3.54 -4.57
C VAL A 235 3.06 -2.08 -4.88
N ARG A 236 3.77 -1.16 -4.21
CA ARG A 236 3.62 0.29 -4.35
C ARG A 236 4.85 0.91 -4.98
N SER A 237 4.65 1.98 -5.74
CA SER A 237 5.77 2.81 -6.20
C SER A 237 6.17 3.79 -5.11
N GLY A 238 7.35 3.62 -4.55
CA GLY A 238 7.92 4.51 -3.53
C GLY A 238 9.04 5.39 -4.09
N ILE A 239 9.44 6.43 -3.34
CA ILE A 239 10.51 7.37 -3.71
C ILE A 239 11.85 6.63 -3.97
N ARG A 240 12.11 5.56 -3.23
CA ARG A 240 13.35 4.77 -3.33
C ARG A 240 13.29 3.59 -4.29
N GLY A 241 12.13 3.32 -4.90
CA GLY A 241 11.85 2.18 -5.79
C GLY A 241 10.58 1.45 -5.40
N ALA A 242 10.43 0.20 -5.87
CA ALA A 242 9.28 -0.64 -5.53
C ALA A 242 9.27 -0.92 -4.02
N GLU A 243 8.15 -0.64 -3.38
CA GLU A 243 7.88 -1.00 -1.98
C GLU A 243 6.95 -2.21 -1.97
N ILE A 244 7.52 -3.37 -1.65
CA ILE A 244 6.83 -4.66 -1.70
C ILE A 244 6.34 -4.98 -0.29
N ILE A 245 5.03 -4.92 -0.09
CA ILE A 245 4.41 -5.24 1.20
C ILE A 245 4.07 -6.73 1.23
N LEU A 246 4.64 -7.41 2.20
CA LEU A 246 4.49 -8.84 2.40
C LEU A 246 3.50 -9.14 3.51
N SER A 247 2.87 -10.30 3.44
CA SER A 247 1.98 -10.81 4.48
C SER A 247 2.28 -12.27 4.80
N ARG A 248 2.23 -12.58 6.10
CA ARG A 248 2.20 -13.95 6.64
C ARG A 248 0.85 -14.28 7.29
N LYS A 249 0.03 -13.24 7.52
CA LYS A 249 -1.25 -13.34 8.22
C LYS A 249 -2.43 -13.57 7.27
N SER A 250 -2.32 -13.20 5.99
CA SER A 250 -3.38 -13.35 4.99
C SER A 250 -3.87 -14.80 4.87
N GLU A 251 -5.15 -15.00 4.61
CA GLU A 251 -5.73 -16.32 4.31
C GLU A 251 -5.27 -16.85 2.95
N GLU A 252 -4.96 -15.95 2.02
CA GLU A 252 -4.51 -16.30 0.67
C GLU A 252 -3.18 -17.05 0.66
N ILE A 253 -2.27 -16.79 1.63
CA ILE A 253 -1.01 -17.54 1.74
C ILE A 253 -1.29 -19.03 1.96
N VAL A 254 -2.35 -19.38 2.72
CA VAL A 254 -2.72 -20.77 2.98
C VAL A 254 -3.19 -21.42 1.68
N LYS A 255 -4.10 -20.76 0.93
CA LYS A 255 -4.59 -21.28 -0.36
C LYS A 255 -3.44 -21.54 -1.33
N LYS A 256 -2.53 -20.57 -1.47
CA LYS A 256 -1.37 -20.69 -2.37
C LYS A 256 -0.39 -21.79 -1.96
N ILE A 257 -0.08 -21.91 -0.66
CA ILE A 257 0.79 -23.00 -0.17
C ILE A 257 0.15 -24.35 -0.42
N PHE A 258 -1.17 -24.50 -0.19
CA PHE A 258 -1.90 -25.71 -0.52
C PHE A 258 -1.83 -26.05 -2.00
N THR A 259 -2.03 -25.08 -2.88
CA THR A 259 -1.94 -25.27 -4.33
C THR A 259 -0.53 -25.66 -4.77
N MET A 260 0.51 -25.14 -4.11
CA MET A 260 1.91 -25.48 -4.42
C MET A 260 2.30 -26.90 -3.96
N GLU A 261 1.79 -27.34 -2.83
CA GLU A 261 2.18 -28.64 -2.22
C GLU A 261 1.29 -29.81 -2.65
N ILE A 262 0.07 -29.54 -3.16
CA ILE A 262 -0.94 -30.53 -3.49
C ILE A 262 -1.23 -30.52 -4.99
N PRO A 263 -0.73 -31.52 -5.76
CA PRO A 263 -0.93 -31.57 -7.20
C PRO A 263 -2.40 -31.63 -7.63
N GLU A 264 -3.26 -32.26 -6.82
CA GLU A 264 -4.69 -32.40 -7.08
C GLU A 264 -5.40 -31.02 -7.05
N LEU A 265 -4.93 -30.09 -6.21
CA LEU A 265 -5.39 -28.69 -6.20
C LEU A 265 -4.81 -27.90 -7.39
N ALA A 266 -3.53 -28.10 -7.70
CA ALA A 266 -2.88 -27.43 -8.84
C ALA A 266 -3.53 -27.82 -10.18
N ASN A 267 -4.01 -29.07 -10.31
CA ASN A 267 -4.69 -29.57 -11.51
C ASN A 267 -6.20 -29.27 -11.53
N GLY A 268 -6.75 -28.62 -10.49
CA GLY A 268 -8.19 -28.32 -10.40
C GLY A 268 -9.09 -29.53 -10.17
N LEU A 269 -8.55 -30.70 -9.78
CA LEU A 269 -9.33 -31.87 -9.41
C LEU A 269 -9.99 -31.74 -8.04
N VAL A 270 -9.39 -30.96 -7.17
CA VAL A 270 -9.89 -30.56 -5.86
C VAL A 270 -9.88 -29.03 -5.81
N GLU A 271 -10.89 -28.42 -5.21
CA GLU A 271 -11.01 -26.97 -5.06
C GLU A 271 -11.06 -26.56 -3.58
N ILE A 272 -10.49 -25.43 -3.25
CA ILE A 272 -10.65 -24.78 -1.95
C ILE A 272 -11.85 -23.83 -2.04
N LYS A 273 -12.97 -24.17 -1.39
CA LYS A 273 -14.17 -23.33 -1.37
C LYS A 273 -14.10 -22.21 -0.35
N ALA A 274 -13.56 -22.47 0.83
CA ALA A 274 -13.44 -21.48 1.90
C ALA A 274 -12.23 -21.74 2.80
N VAL A 275 -11.71 -20.67 3.38
CA VAL A 275 -10.64 -20.72 4.38
C VAL A 275 -11.04 -19.82 5.56
N ALA A 276 -10.89 -20.32 6.77
CA ALA A 276 -11.01 -19.53 7.98
C ALA A 276 -9.74 -19.68 8.81
N ARG A 277 -9.06 -18.58 9.12
CA ARG A 277 -7.72 -18.58 9.69
C ARG A 277 -7.62 -17.73 10.94
N GLU A 278 -6.96 -18.27 11.95
CA GLU A 278 -6.35 -17.55 13.05
C GLU A 278 -4.83 -17.76 12.97
N ALA A 279 -4.16 -16.80 12.33
CA ALA A 279 -2.75 -16.90 11.99
C ALA A 279 -1.87 -17.28 13.20
N GLY A 280 -1.01 -18.28 13.03
CA GLY A 280 -0.12 -18.80 14.06
C GLY A 280 -0.79 -19.74 15.09
N SER A 281 -2.09 -19.96 15.01
CA SER A 281 -2.82 -20.83 15.92
C SER A 281 -3.47 -22.00 15.19
N ARG A 282 -4.53 -21.72 14.44
CA ARG A 282 -5.31 -22.76 13.75
C ARG A 282 -6.01 -22.22 12.52
N SER A 283 -6.10 -23.05 11.48
CA SER A 283 -6.86 -22.78 10.25
C SER A 283 -7.82 -23.93 9.94
N LYS A 284 -8.96 -23.59 9.37
CA LYS A 284 -9.90 -24.55 8.80
C LYS A 284 -10.06 -24.28 7.31
N ILE A 285 -10.01 -25.32 6.49
CA ILE A 285 -10.05 -25.23 5.03
C ILE A 285 -11.14 -26.16 4.52
N ALA A 286 -12.10 -25.59 3.79
CA ALA A 286 -13.16 -26.34 3.14
C ALA A 286 -12.73 -26.67 1.71
N ILE A 287 -12.69 -27.96 1.40
CA ILE A 287 -12.29 -28.50 0.10
C ILE A 287 -13.46 -29.25 -0.54
N TYR A 288 -13.48 -29.25 -1.87
CA TYR A 288 -14.53 -29.84 -2.68
C TYR A 288 -13.95 -30.55 -3.89
N THR A 289 -14.61 -31.59 -4.36
CA THR A 289 -14.32 -32.24 -5.64
C THR A 289 -15.62 -32.71 -6.31
N ASP A 290 -15.67 -32.59 -7.62
CA ASP A 290 -16.76 -33.13 -8.43
C ASP A 290 -16.53 -34.61 -8.78
N SER A 291 -15.35 -35.15 -8.53
CA SER A 291 -14.96 -36.51 -8.88
C SER A 291 -15.32 -37.50 -7.77
N GLU A 292 -16.23 -38.41 -8.03
CA GLU A 292 -16.62 -39.49 -7.10
C GLU A 292 -15.43 -40.44 -6.73
N ASN A 293 -14.40 -40.49 -7.57
CA ASN A 293 -13.25 -41.39 -7.39
C ASN A 293 -12.10 -40.77 -6.58
N ILE A 294 -12.21 -39.50 -6.16
CA ILE A 294 -11.16 -38.78 -5.45
C ILE A 294 -11.66 -38.47 -4.04
N ASP A 295 -10.91 -38.95 -3.04
CA ASP A 295 -11.08 -38.45 -1.67
C ASP A 295 -10.37 -37.11 -1.52
N PRO A 296 -11.12 -35.98 -1.40
CA PRO A 296 -10.51 -34.66 -1.34
C PRO A 296 -9.67 -34.49 -0.07
N VAL A 297 -10.14 -35.02 1.08
CA VAL A 297 -9.44 -34.91 2.36
C VAL A 297 -8.17 -35.76 2.34
N GLY A 298 -8.27 -37.00 1.86
CA GLY A 298 -7.11 -37.90 1.76
C GLY A 298 -6.03 -37.37 0.82
N SER A 299 -6.40 -36.76 -0.30
CA SER A 299 -5.47 -36.13 -1.24
C SER A 299 -4.69 -34.98 -0.60
N CYS A 300 -5.34 -34.15 0.20
CA CYS A 300 -4.71 -33.02 0.89
C CYS A 300 -3.84 -33.46 2.09
N VAL A 301 -4.28 -34.46 2.84
CA VAL A 301 -3.52 -35.00 3.98
C VAL A 301 -2.27 -35.74 3.51
N GLY A 302 -2.42 -36.48 2.42
CA GLY A 302 -1.35 -37.29 1.86
C GLY A 302 -1.04 -38.56 2.68
N GLN A 303 -0.16 -39.41 2.15
CA GLN A 303 0.22 -40.65 2.82
C GLN A 303 0.81 -40.37 4.20
N ARG A 304 0.22 -40.96 5.26
CA ARG A 304 0.64 -40.78 6.65
C ARG A 304 0.71 -39.33 7.12
N GLY A 305 -0.01 -38.41 6.44
CA GLY A 305 -0.05 -37.00 6.80
C GLY A 305 1.21 -36.19 6.44
N ILE A 306 2.05 -36.68 5.53
CA ILE A 306 3.32 -36.01 5.21
C ILE A 306 3.04 -34.65 4.53
N ARG A 307 2.09 -34.57 3.59
CA ARG A 307 1.76 -33.32 2.88
C ARG A 307 1.29 -32.24 3.84
N ILE A 308 0.30 -32.57 4.67
CA ILE A 308 -0.23 -31.61 5.64
C ILE A 308 0.83 -31.18 6.68
N GLN A 309 1.73 -32.08 7.05
CA GLN A 309 2.82 -31.75 7.98
C GLN A 309 3.82 -30.76 7.37
N THR A 310 4.12 -30.88 6.08
CA THR A 310 4.94 -29.91 5.34
C THR A 310 4.27 -28.54 5.36
N ILE A 311 2.98 -28.47 5.05
CA ILE A 311 2.21 -27.21 5.06
C ILE A 311 2.18 -26.60 6.47
N ILE A 312 1.95 -27.39 7.52
CA ILE A 312 2.00 -26.93 8.91
C ILE A 312 3.35 -26.31 9.24
N ASN A 313 4.44 -26.94 8.81
CA ASN A 313 5.81 -26.44 9.06
C ASN A 313 6.05 -25.09 8.32
N GLU A 314 5.59 -24.97 7.07
CA GLU A 314 5.69 -23.75 6.27
C GLU A 314 4.86 -22.58 6.86
N LEU A 315 3.75 -22.91 7.52
CA LEU A 315 2.91 -21.95 8.23
C LEU A 315 3.39 -21.63 9.66
N GLY A 316 4.63 -22.07 10.03
CA GLY A 316 5.20 -21.79 11.34
C GLY A 316 4.61 -22.62 12.48
N GLY A 317 4.08 -23.81 12.20
CA GLY A 317 3.49 -24.72 13.20
C GLY A 317 2.00 -24.52 13.44
N GLU A 318 1.31 -23.73 12.61
CA GLU A 318 -0.12 -23.51 12.65
C GLU A 318 -0.88 -24.80 12.36
N LYS A 319 -1.84 -25.16 13.22
CA LYS A 319 -2.65 -26.36 13.04
C LYS A 319 -3.66 -26.16 11.91
N VAL A 320 -3.78 -27.14 11.02
CA VAL A 320 -4.68 -27.06 9.88
C VAL A 320 -5.68 -28.20 9.92
N ASP A 321 -6.96 -27.87 9.93
CA ASP A 321 -8.07 -28.80 9.81
C ASP A 321 -8.63 -28.77 8.38
N ILE A 322 -8.62 -29.90 7.71
CA ILE A 322 -9.17 -30.06 6.37
C ILE A 322 -10.59 -30.60 6.49
N ILE A 323 -11.53 -29.95 5.85
CA ILE A 323 -12.97 -30.18 5.97
C ILE A 323 -13.54 -30.36 4.59
N GLU A 324 -14.35 -31.37 4.41
CA GLU A 324 -15.11 -31.58 3.19
C GLU A 324 -16.27 -30.57 3.12
N TYR A 325 -16.31 -29.80 2.05
CA TYR A 325 -17.41 -28.90 1.75
C TYR A 325 -18.66 -29.69 1.34
N ASN A 326 -19.83 -29.21 1.73
CA ASN A 326 -21.09 -29.75 1.31
C ASN A 326 -22.09 -28.62 1.03
N ASP A 327 -22.90 -28.77 -0.02
CA ASP A 327 -23.91 -27.76 -0.37
C ASP A 327 -25.05 -27.70 0.66
N ASP A 328 -25.30 -28.82 1.40
CA ASP A 328 -26.20 -28.83 2.53
C ASP A 328 -25.60 -28.14 3.74
N PRO A 329 -26.14 -26.98 4.17
CA PRO A 329 -25.60 -26.21 5.28
C PRO A 329 -25.46 -27.01 6.58
N ALA A 330 -26.42 -27.94 6.85
CA ALA A 330 -26.38 -28.77 8.05
C ALA A 330 -25.14 -29.67 8.05
N LYS A 331 -24.87 -30.32 6.94
CA LYS A 331 -23.70 -31.18 6.80
C LYS A 331 -22.43 -30.39 6.82
N PHE A 332 -22.38 -29.23 6.13
CA PHE A 332 -21.19 -28.39 6.12
C PHE A 332 -20.84 -27.86 7.52
N ILE A 333 -21.81 -27.38 8.28
CA ILE A 333 -21.61 -26.94 9.67
C ILE A 333 -21.15 -28.10 10.56
N SER A 334 -21.75 -29.31 10.35
CA SER A 334 -21.33 -30.52 11.06
C SER A 334 -19.86 -30.85 10.80
N ASN A 335 -19.44 -30.85 9.54
CA ASN A 335 -18.07 -31.08 9.13
C ASN A 335 -17.13 -29.99 9.68
N ALA A 336 -17.56 -28.73 9.64
CA ALA A 336 -16.79 -27.57 10.11
C ALA A 336 -16.51 -27.60 11.61
N LEU A 337 -17.37 -28.21 12.43
CA LEU A 337 -17.17 -28.36 13.89
C LEU A 337 -16.32 -29.56 14.26
N ALA A 338 -15.90 -30.40 13.29
CA ALA A 338 -14.95 -31.48 13.57
C ALA A 338 -13.76 -30.98 14.41
N PRO A 339 -13.25 -31.79 15.35
CA PRO A 339 -13.53 -33.20 15.61
C PRO A 339 -14.72 -33.48 16.58
N ALA A 340 -15.53 -32.50 16.93
CA ALA A 340 -16.70 -32.69 17.77
C ALA A 340 -17.80 -33.43 16.99
N LYS A 341 -18.37 -34.49 17.57
CA LYS A 341 -19.53 -35.17 17.00
C LYS A 341 -20.81 -34.44 17.40
N ILE A 342 -21.61 -34.12 16.41
CA ILE A 342 -22.88 -33.41 16.57
C ILE A 342 -24.01 -34.38 16.63
N MET A 343 -25.04 -34.12 17.50
CA MET A 343 -26.24 -34.91 17.66
C MET A 343 -27.39 -34.40 16.77
N GLY A 344 -27.48 -33.12 16.58
CA GLY A 344 -28.49 -32.49 15.74
C GLY A 344 -28.19 -31.03 15.45
N ILE A 345 -28.76 -30.50 14.38
CA ILE A 345 -28.59 -29.09 13.96
C ILE A 345 -29.97 -28.56 13.59
N ASP A 346 -30.36 -27.44 14.17
CA ASP A 346 -31.55 -26.69 13.78
C ASP A 346 -31.06 -25.44 13.02
N ILE A 347 -31.53 -25.26 11.78
CA ILE A 347 -31.10 -24.22 10.85
C ILE A 347 -32.19 -23.17 10.66
N ASP A 348 -31.88 -21.91 10.83
CA ASP A 348 -32.65 -20.74 10.45
C ASP A 348 -32.02 -20.07 9.24
N GLU A 349 -32.51 -20.36 8.05
CA GLU A 349 -31.97 -19.80 6.79
C GLU A 349 -32.18 -18.30 6.67
N GLN A 350 -33.27 -17.75 7.24
CA GLN A 350 -33.60 -16.33 7.13
C GLN A 350 -32.57 -15.46 7.85
N ASN A 351 -32.12 -15.91 9.04
CA ASN A 351 -31.17 -15.21 9.86
C ASN A 351 -29.72 -15.75 9.72
N LYS A 352 -29.49 -16.74 8.85
CA LYS A 352 -28.22 -17.49 8.74
C LYS A 352 -27.69 -17.94 10.12
N LYS A 353 -28.58 -18.54 10.90
CA LYS A 353 -28.30 -18.99 12.25
C LYS A 353 -28.45 -20.50 12.36
N ALA A 354 -27.53 -21.17 13.02
CA ALA A 354 -27.55 -22.58 13.28
C ALA A 354 -27.44 -22.84 14.78
N ILE A 355 -28.33 -23.67 15.32
CA ILE A 355 -28.29 -24.15 16.69
C ILE A 355 -27.84 -25.60 16.65
N VAL A 356 -26.66 -25.85 17.21
CA VAL A 356 -26.01 -27.17 17.18
C VAL A 356 -26.12 -27.85 18.52
N LYS A 357 -26.70 -29.07 18.53
CA LYS A 357 -26.85 -29.87 19.71
C LYS A 357 -25.69 -30.87 19.82
N VAL A 358 -24.98 -30.83 20.93
CA VAL A 358 -23.84 -31.71 21.23
C VAL A 358 -24.03 -32.43 22.55
N SER A 359 -23.41 -33.59 22.71
CA SER A 359 -23.37 -34.24 24.00
C SER A 359 -22.48 -33.46 24.98
N GLU A 360 -22.81 -33.53 26.26
CA GLU A 360 -22.10 -32.82 27.34
C GLU A 360 -20.59 -33.09 27.29
N ASP A 361 -20.17 -34.36 27.08
CA ASP A 361 -18.77 -34.75 26.95
C ASP A 361 -18.04 -34.06 25.78
N LYS A 362 -18.75 -33.61 24.76
CA LYS A 362 -18.20 -33.02 23.53
C LYS A 362 -18.34 -31.51 23.48
N LEU A 363 -19.04 -30.91 24.44
CA LEU A 363 -19.28 -29.48 24.48
C LEU A 363 -17.97 -28.67 24.46
N SER A 364 -17.05 -28.99 25.35
CA SER A 364 -15.72 -28.34 25.39
C SER A 364 -14.92 -28.48 24.08
N LEU A 365 -15.09 -29.62 23.39
CA LEU A 365 -14.41 -29.88 22.13
C LEU A 365 -15.05 -29.10 20.99
N ALA A 366 -16.38 -28.99 20.97
CA ALA A 366 -17.12 -28.23 19.98
C ALA A 366 -16.83 -26.75 20.09
N ILE A 367 -16.78 -26.20 21.28
CA ILE A 367 -16.42 -24.80 21.56
C ILE A 367 -14.93 -24.56 21.21
N GLY A 368 -14.05 -25.47 21.66
CA GLY A 368 -12.61 -25.32 21.58
C GLY A 368 -12.04 -24.33 22.59
N LYS A 369 -10.70 -24.19 22.62
CA LYS A 369 -10.01 -23.26 23.51
C LYS A 369 -10.42 -21.83 23.19
N SER A 370 -10.97 -21.11 24.17
CA SER A 370 -11.45 -19.71 24.01
C SER A 370 -12.43 -19.52 22.83
N GLY A 371 -13.27 -20.53 22.55
CA GLY A 371 -14.24 -20.45 21.45
C GLY A 371 -13.65 -20.57 20.04
N GLN A 372 -12.39 -20.92 19.90
CA GLN A 372 -11.67 -20.97 18.61
C GLN A 372 -12.33 -21.87 17.59
N ASN A 373 -12.78 -23.07 17.99
CA ASN A 373 -13.36 -24.02 17.04
C ASN A 373 -14.68 -23.52 16.44
N VAL A 374 -15.57 -22.99 17.28
CA VAL A 374 -16.84 -22.39 16.84
C VAL A 374 -16.62 -21.16 15.98
N ARG A 375 -15.74 -20.26 16.40
CA ARG A 375 -15.43 -19.01 15.67
C ARG A 375 -14.87 -19.31 14.27
N LEU A 376 -13.94 -20.26 14.16
CA LEU A 376 -13.41 -20.69 12.87
C LEU A 376 -14.49 -21.38 12.02
N ALA A 377 -15.34 -22.23 12.62
CA ALA A 377 -16.45 -22.85 11.91
C ALA A 377 -17.47 -21.82 11.42
N ALA A 378 -17.81 -20.83 12.24
CA ALA A 378 -18.72 -19.75 11.85
C ALA A 378 -18.17 -18.92 10.68
N ARG A 379 -16.88 -18.54 10.73
CA ARG A 379 -16.22 -17.84 9.62
C ARG A 379 -16.15 -18.68 8.35
N LEU A 380 -15.84 -19.97 8.47
CA LEU A 380 -15.71 -20.88 7.34
C LEU A 380 -17.03 -21.06 6.61
N THR A 381 -18.13 -21.24 7.37
CA THR A 381 -19.45 -21.54 6.84
C THR A 381 -20.27 -20.29 6.51
N GLY A 382 -19.93 -19.15 7.10
CA GLY A 382 -20.70 -17.91 7.00
C GLY A 382 -22.02 -17.92 7.81
N TRP A 383 -22.15 -18.86 8.78
CA TRP A 383 -23.31 -19.00 9.64
C TRP A 383 -22.99 -18.59 11.07
N LYS A 384 -23.96 -18.01 11.77
CA LYS A 384 -23.89 -17.81 13.22
C LYS A 384 -24.20 -19.13 13.90
N ILE A 385 -23.24 -19.64 14.67
CA ILE A 385 -23.35 -20.98 15.26
C ILE A 385 -23.49 -20.85 16.78
N ASP A 386 -24.63 -21.26 17.33
CA ASP A 386 -24.86 -21.41 18.75
C ASP A 386 -24.80 -22.88 19.13
N ILE A 387 -24.14 -23.21 20.25
CA ILE A 387 -23.98 -24.60 20.70
C ILE A 387 -24.83 -24.82 21.97
N ILE A 388 -25.59 -25.90 21.96
CA ILE A 388 -26.42 -26.33 23.10
C ILE A 388 -25.99 -27.73 23.56
N SER A 389 -25.86 -27.93 24.87
CA SER A 389 -25.69 -29.25 25.47
C SER A 389 -27.01 -30.00 25.53
N SER A 390 -26.98 -31.32 25.26
CA SER A 390 -28.15 -32.18 25.36
C SER A 390 -28.45 -32.69 26.78
N GLY A 391 -27.90 -32.04 27.83
CA GLY A 391 -28.16 -32.37 29.23
C GLY A 391 -29.52 -31.82 29.73
N GLN A 392 -29.92 -32.18 30.96
CA GLN A 392 -31.22 -31.78 31.56
C GLN A 392 -31.40 -30.28 31.79
N GLU A 393 -30.30 -29.50 31.67
CA GLU A 393 -30.32 -28.03 31.67
C GLU A 393 -29.64 -27.57 30.36
N ALA A 394 -30.44 -27.03 29.42
CA ALA A 394 -29.88 -26.54 28.15
C ALA A 394 -29.21 -25.18 28.36
N GLU A 395 -27.89 -25.17 28.54
CA GLU A 395 -27.11 -23.93 28.52
C GLU A 395 -26.95 -23.48 27.04
N ILE A 396 -27.53 -22.33 26.69
CA ILE A 396 -27.32 -21.71 25.38
C ILE A 396 -26.11 -20.80 25.47
N ILE A 397 -25.02 -21.17 24.82
CA ILE A 397 -23.83 -20.34 24.68
C ILE A 397 -23.97 -19.54 23.39
N LYS A 398 -24.30 -18.25 23.51
CA LYS A 398 -24.41 -17.34 22.38
C LYS A 398 -23.04 -16.76 22.06
N PHE A 399 -22.60 -16.86 20.81
CA PHE A 399 -21.42 -16.18 20.30
C PHE A 399 -21.88 -14.99 19.46
N GLU A 400 -21.85 -13.79 20.02
CA GLU A 400 -21.99 -12.55 19.23
C GLU A 400 -20.65 -12.19 18.64
N GLU A 401 -20.61 -11.99 17.33
CA GLU A 401 -19.47 -11.41 16.62
C GLU A 401 -19.30 -9.95 17.06
N VAL A 402 -18.40 -9.70 18.00
CA VAL A 402 -17.93 -8.33 18.25
C VAL A 402 -16.83 -8.06 17.23
N ALA A 403 -17.15 -7.24 16.24
CA ALA A 403 -16.16 -6.69 15.36
C ALA A 403 -15.10 -5.93 16.20
N ASN A 404 -13.86 -6.44 16.15
CA ASN A 404 -12.66 -5.81 16.74
C ASN A 404 -12.70 -5.67 18.28
N ASP A 405 -12.42 -6.76 19.01
CA ASP A 405 -11.38 -6.78 20.07
C ASP A 405 -11.39 -8.17 20.73
N ALA A 406 -10.22 -8.79 20.80
CA ALA A 406 -10.01 -10.04 21.48
C ALA A 406 -10.28 -9.85 22.99
N ASP A 407 -11.05 -10.74 23.57
CA ASP A 407 -11.34 -10.92 25.00
C ASP A 407 -12.69 -10.41 25.55
N SER A 408 -13.79 -11.04 25.09
CA SER A 408 -14.95 -11.14 25.99
C SER A 408 -15.87 -12.29 25.56
N ILE A 409 -15.77 -13.41 26.28
CA ILE A 409 -16.75 -14.49 26.25
C ILE A 409 -17.68 -14.23 27.42
N GLU A 410 -18.90 -13.73 27.17
CA GLU A 410 -19.94 -13.69 28.20
C GLU A 410 -20.74 -15.00 28.15
N ILE A 411 -20.70 -15.77 29.24
CA ILE A 411 -21.48 -16.98 29.43
C ILE A 411 -22.75 -16.54 30.19
N GLU A 412 -23.88 -16.46 29.48
CA GLU A 412 -25.18 -16.31 30.15
C GLU A 412 -25.80 -17.69 30.39
N LYS A 413 -26.02 -18.02 31.64
CA LYS A 413 -26.82 -19.17 32.05
C LYS A 413 -28.28 -18.78 32.05
N ILE A 414 -29.07 -19.43 31.21
CA ILE A 414 -30.51 -19.27 31.17
C ILE A 414 -31.15 -20.60 31.57
N ASP A 415 -31.72 -20.65 32.76
CA ASP A 415 -32.56 -21.77 33.21
C ASP A 415 -33.89 -21.72 32.45
N ILE A 416 -34.13 -22.74 31.61
CA ILE A 416 -35.41 -22.89 30.89
C ILE A 416 -36.35 -23.72 31.77
N ASP A 417 -37.12 -23.05 32.64
CA ASP A 417 -38.25 -23.65 33.25
C ASP A 417 -39.54 -23.23 32.52
N ASN A 418 -40.40 -24.23 32.32
CA ASN A 418 -41.58 -24.29 31.49
C ASN A 418 -42.58 -23.14 31.53
N SER A 419 -43.04 -22.74 30.33
CA SER A 419 -44.35 -22.20 29.97
C SER A 419 -44.82 -20.88 30.63
N SER A 420 -45.08 -19.92 29.73
CA SER A 420 -45.97 -18.76 29.95
C SER A 420 -45.42 -17.54 30.73
N LYS A 421 -44.31 -16.93 30.29
CA LYS A 421 -43.96 -15.54 30.71
C LYS A 421 -43.03 -14.83 29.73
N SER A 422 -43.26 -14.98 28.43
CA SER A 422 -42.37 -14.36 27.43
C SER A 422 -42.58 -12.86 27.16
N SER A 423 -43.63 -12.25 27.67
CA SER A 423 -43.93 -10.82 27.45
C SER A 423 -43.47 -9.86 28.58
N GLU A 424 -43.23 -10.35 29.79
CA GLU A 424 -42.74 -9.51 30.88
C GLU A 424 -41.21 -9.39 30.95
N LEU A 425 -40.49 -10.42 30.54
CA LEU A 425 -39.02 -10.44 30.53
C LEU A 425 -38.42 -9.51 29.47
N VAL A 426 -39.09 -9.31 28.31
CA VAL A 426 -38.64 -8.38 27.28
C VAL A 426 -38.68 -6.93 27.75
N ALA A 427 -39.70 -6.57 28.55
CA ALA A 427 -39.82 -5.20 29.10
C ALA A 427 -38.82 -4.90 30.21
N GLU A 428 -38.31 -5.90 30.93
CA GLU A 428 -37.33 -5.73 32.00
C GLU A 428 -35.89 -5.62 31.45
N VAL A 429 -35.59 -6.32 30.36
CA VAL A 429 -34.31 -6.25 29.64
C VAL A 429 -34.15 -4.92 28.93
N GLU A 430 -35.22 -4.33 28.38
CA GLU A 430 -35.17 -3.00 27.78
C GLU A 430 -34.92 -1.89 28.82
N LYS A 431 -35.55 -1.98 30.00
CA LYS A 431 -35.30 -1.02 31.09
C LYS A 431 -33.88 -1.06 31.64
N THR A 432 -33.27 -2.25 31.75
CA THR A 432 -31.87 -2.40 32.18
C THR A 432 -30.88 -1.92 31.16
N LYS A 433 -31.17 -2.04 29.85
CA LYS A 433 -30.35 -1.46 28.78
C LYS A 433 -30.36 0.06 28.76
N GLU A 434 -31.53 0.69 28.98
CA GLU A 434 -31.63 2.16 29.07
C GLU A 434 -30.91 2.73 30.31
N GLU A 435 -30.92 2.06 31.45
CA GLU A 435 -30.18 2.52 32.63
C GLU A 435 -28.65 2.40 32.46
N LYS A 436 -28.17 1.33 31.82
CA LYS A 436 -26.71 1.17 31.50
C LYS A 436 -26.22 2.24 30.54
N VAL A 437 -26.99 2.55 29.47
CA VAL A 437 -26.67 3.62 28.52
C VAL A 437 -26.66 5.01 29.18
N LYS A 438 -27.59 5.29 30.13
CA LYS A 438 -27.60 6.54 30.88
C LYS A 438 -26.41 6.66 31.86
N LYS A 439 -25.93 5.54 32.43
CA LYS A 439 -24.75 5.54 33.31
C LYS A 439 -23.44 5.73 32.54
N THR A 440 -23.36 5.19 31.33
CA THR A 440 -22.16 5.35 30.46
C THR A 440 -22.06 6.79 29.95
N ARG A 441 -23.15 7.39 29.48
CA ARG A 441 -23.18 8.80 29.05
C ARG A 441 -22.79 9.76 30.17
N LYS A 442 -23.28 9.55 31.41
CA LYS A 442 -22.88 10.36 32.58
C LYS A 442 -21.39 10.23 32.94
N LYS A 443 -20.78 9.06 32.69
CA LYS A 443 -19.32 8.87 32.89
C LYS A 443 -18.49 9.58 31.84
N GLU A 444 -18.95 9.61 30.61
CA GLU A 444 -18.28 10.33 29.54
C GLU A 444 -18.38 11.85 29.66
N GLU A 445 -19.54 12.35 30.06
CA GLU A 445 -19.71 13.79 30.34
C GLU A 445 -18.79 14.26 31.49
N LYS A 446 -18.68 13.50 32.58
CA LYS A 446 -17.75 13.81 33.68
C LYS A 446 -16.28 13.82 33.23
N LYS A 447 -15.85 12.87 32.38
CA LYS A 447 -14.50 12.86 31.83
C LYS A 447 -14.22 14.02 30.86
N LEU A 448 -15.26 14.52 30.16
CA LEU A 448 -15.15 15.69 29.31
C LEU A 448 -15.04 17.00 30.11
N GLU A 449 -15.75 17.10 31.24
CA GLU A 449 -15.66 18.27 32.13
C GLU A 449 -14.31 18.33 32.84
N GLU A 450 -13.78 17.21 33.34
CA GLU A 450 -12.43 17.14 33.93
C GLU A 450 -11.34 17.57 32.94
N LYS A 451 -11.40 17.10 31.71
CA LYS A 451 -10.45 17.53 30.64
C LYS A 451 -10.57 19.01 30.25
N LYS A 452 -11.75 19.62 30.38
CA LYS A 452 -11.95 21.06 30.18
C LYS A 452 -11.45 21.89 31.37
N GLY A 453 -11.51 21.36 32.60
CA GLY A 453 -10.94 21.96 33.80
C GLY A 453 -9.42 22.03 33.75
N GLU A 454 -8.75 20.96 33.41
CA GLU A 454 -7.28 20.92 33.28
C GLU A 454 -6.70 21.83 32.18
N LYS A 455 -7.44 22.06 31.08
CA LYS A 455 -7.04 23.02 30.06
C LYS A 455 -7.20 24.48 30.49
N LYS A 456 -8.08 24.79 31.42
CA LYS A 456 -8.24 26.15 31.99
C LYS A 456 -7.14 26.49 33.01
N VAL A 457 -6.70 25.53 33.82
CA VAL A 457 -5.66 25.72 34.84
C VAL A 457 -4.29 25.91 34.17
N LYS A 458 -4.00 25.23 33.03
CA LYS A 458 -2.74 25.41 32.27
C LYS A 458 -2.65 26.73 31.48
N LYS A 459 -3.75 27.49 31.33
CA LYS A 459 -3.71 28.82 30.67
C LYS A 459 -3.52 29.98 31.67
N THR A 460 -3.72 29.78 32.97
CA THR A 460 -3.53 30.81 34.00
C THR A 460 -2.17 30.77 34.66
N SER A 461 -1.34 29.75 34.42
CA SER A 461 0.05 29.66 34.90
C SER A 461 1.12 30.10 33.90
N LYS A 462 0.73 30.74 32.78
CA LYS A 462 1.61 31.33 31.75
C LYS A 462 1.25 32.79 31.46
N LYS A 463 0.94 33.55 32.51
CA LYS A 463 0.95 35.01 32.46
C LYS A 463 1.85 35.56 33.57
#